data_1d8191a8f7be42f1df673179d5434059
#
_entry.id   1d8191a8f7be42f1df673179d5434059
#
_cell.length_a   1.000
_cell.length_b   1.000
_cell.length_c   1.000
_cell.angle_alpha   90.00
_cell.angle_beta   90.00
_cell.angle_gamma   90.00
#
_symmetry.space_group_name_H-M   'P 1'
#
loop_
_entity.id
_entity.type
_entity.pdbx_description
1 polymer ?
#
loop_
_entity_poly.entity_id
_entity_poly.type
_entity_poly.pdbx_seq_one_letter_code
_entity_poly.pdbx_strand_id
1 'polypeptide(L)'
;VYQRDGLAAFQQHEQAQAGTPLAPGPFKPLLQALQRLHLAGGASGMRVRTALVTARSAPAHERAIRTLMDWQIEVDEAMFLGGLPKASFLRAFAPDFFFDDHPRHVAGAAGHAPAGHVVHGVNNPEAPPQTL
;
A
#
# COMPACT_ATOMS: atom_id res chain seq x y z
N VAL A 1 12.36 -11.58 -3.09
CA VAL A 1 12.34 -12.84 -2.34
C VAL A 1 11.14 -13.69 -2.73
N TYR A 2 9.89 -13.19 -2.62
CA TYR A 2 8.70 -13.97 -2.93
C TYR A 2 8.70 -14.60 -4.33
N GLN A 3 9.08 -13.84 -5.35
CA GLN A 3 9.12 -14.34 -6.73
C GLN A 3 10.21 -15.40 -6.98
N ARG A 4 11.30 -15.39 -6.18
CA ARG A 4 12.40 -16.34 -6.31
C ARG A 4 12.21 -17.60 -5.46
N ASP A 5 11.75 -17.42 -4.23
CA ASP A 5 11.92 -18.41 -3.17
C ASP A 5 10.58 -18.87 -2.54
N GLY A 6 9.46 -18.28 -2.99
CA GLY A 6 8.12 -18.62 -2.54
C GLY A 6 7.66 -17.94 -1.26
N LEU A 7 6.44 -18.30 -0.83
CA LEU A 7 5.76 -17.62 0.28
C LEU A 7 6.45 -17.80 1.63
N ALA A 8 6.91 -19.01 1.93
CA ALA A 8 7.55 -19.29 3.21
C ALA A 8 8.86 -18.51 3.39
N ALA A 9 9.69 -18.50 2.35
CA ALA A 9 10.92 -17.72 2.34
C ALA A 9 10.66 -16.21 2.42
N PHE A 10 9.61 -15.74 1.76
CA PHE A 10 9.16 -14.35 1.87
C PHE A 10 8.77 -13.99 3.31
N GLN A 11 7.96 -14.81 3.96
CA GLN A 11 7.52 -14.58 5.33
C GLN A 11 8.69 -14.56 6.31
N GLN A 12 9.63 -15.50 6.17
CA GLN A 12 10.86 -15.53 7.00
C GLN A 12 11.72 -14.29 6.77
N HIS A 13 11.91 -13.88 5.53
CA HIS A 13 12.65 -12.67 5.19
C HIS A 13 11.99 -11.42 5.79
N GLU A 14 10.69 -11.26 5.64
CA GLU A 14 9.95 -10.10 6.17
C GLU A 14 9.98 -10.08 7.71
N GLN A 15 9.90 -11.24 8.34
CA GLN A 15 10.02 -11.33 9.81
C GLN A 15 11.42 -10.95 10.29
N ALA A 16 12.47 -11.44 9.63
CA ALA A 16 13.85 -11.08 9.95
C ALA A 16 14.13 -9.59 9.70
N GLN A 17 13.46 -8.97 8.75
CA GLN A 17 13.60 -7.56 8.39
C GLN A 17 12.55 -6.64 9.03
N ALA A 18 11.79 -7.14 10.00
CA ALA A 18 10.69 -6.37 10.62
C ALA A 18 11.13 -5.03 11.20
N GLY A 19 12.35 -4.94 11.71
CA GLY A 19 12.95 -3.71 12.22
C GLY A 19 13.53 -2.78 11.15
N THR A 20 13.60 -3.22 9.89
CA THR A 20 14.15 -2.45 8.76
C THR A 20 12.99 -1.88 7.92
N PRO A 21 12.83 -0.53 7.83
CA PRO A 21 11.76 0.06 7.03
C PRO A 21 11.81 -0.38 5.57
N LEU A 22 10.63 -0.47 4.95
CA LEU A 22 10.52 -0.67 3.51
C LEU A 22 11.09 0.54 2.77
N ALA A 23 11.60 0.33 1.55
CA ALA A 23 12.01 1.42 0.69
C ALA A 23 10.83 2.37 0.43
N PRO A 24 11.03 3.69 0.51
CA PRO A 24 9.93 4.67 0.47
C PRO A 24 9.16 4.68 -0.85
N GLY A 25 9.81 4.43 -1.98
CA GLY A 25 9.17 4.48 -3.29
C GLY A 25 8.42 5.79 -3.55
N PRO A 26 7.57 5.85 -4.58
CA PRO A 26 6.79 7.05 -4.92
C PRO A 26 5.61 7.30 -3.95
N PHE A 27 5.20 6.31 -3.18
CA PHE A 27 4.06 6.42 -2.28
C PHE A 27 4.31 7.24 -1.02
N LYS A 28 5.53 7.26 -0.51
CA LYS A 28 5.83 7.98 0.74
C LYS A 28 5.46 9.46 0.68
N PRO A 29 5.84 10.23 -0.35
CA PRO A 29 5.43 11.63 -0.47
C PRO A 29 3.91 11.81 -0.56
N LEU A 30 3.20 10.91 -1.27
CA LEU A 30 1.75 10.94 -1.38
C LEU A 30 1.10 10.70 -0.01
N LEU A 31 1.53 9.68 0.72
CA LEU A 31 1.01 9.37 2.05
C LEU A 31 1.25 10.51 3.04
N GLN A 32 2.42 11.14 2.98
CA GLN A 32 2.74 12.31 3.80
C GLN A 32 1.84 13.51 3.45
N ALA A 33 1.53 13.73 2.18
CA ALA A 33 0.61 14.77 1.75
C ALA A 33 -0.83 14.50 2.24
N LEU A 34 -1.30 13.26 2.15
CA LEU A 34 -2.60 12.84 2.68
C LEU A 34 -2.68 13.01 4.20
N GLN A 35 -1.60 12.69 4.92
CA GLN A 35 -1.50 12.91 6.35
C GLN A 35 -1.63 14.39 6.72
N ARG A 36 -0.96 15.27 5.99
CA ARG A 36 -1.10 16.72 6.18
C ARG A 36 -2.53 17.21 5.93
N LEU A 37 -3.19 16.73 4.89
CA LEU A 37 -4.59 17.03 4.61
C LEU A 37 -5.51 16.54 5.72
N HIS A 38 -5.28 15.34 6.24
CA HIS A 38 -6.05 14.79 7.33
C HIS A 38 -5.95 15.66 8.59
N LEU A 39 -4.76 16.10 8.95
CA LEU A 39 -4.52 16.95 10.11
C LEU A 39 -5.13 18.35 9.93
N ALA A 40 -5.11 18.90 8.71
CA ALA A 40 -5.69 20.21 8.40
C ALA A 40 -7.23 20.15 8.24
N GLY A 41 -7.80 18.99 7.99
CA GLY A 41 -9.21 18.82 7.62
C GLY A 41 -10.21 19.23 8.71
N GLY A 42 -9.81 19.18 9.99
CA GLY A 42 -10.67 19.57 11.10
C GLY A 42 -11.16 21.02 11.05
N ALA A 43 -10.39 21.93 10.44
CA ALA A 43 -10.75 23.34 10.29
C ALA A 43 -11.63 23.61 9.04
N SER A 44 -11.54 22.76 8.01
CA SER A 44 -12.26 22.91 6.73
C SER A 44 -13.54 22.07 6.62
N GLY A 45 -13.82 21.22 7.59
CA GLY A 45 -14.92 20.25 7.52
C GLY A 45 -14.67 19.07 6.59
N MET A 46 -13.55 19.02 5.89
CA MET A 46 -13.15 17.93 5.04
C MET A 46 -12.43 16.85 5.85
N ARG A 47 -12.85 15.61 5.72
CA ARG A 47 -12.18 14.46 6.33
C ARG A 47 -11.57 13.56 5.27
N VAL A 48 -10.27 13.32 5.38
CA VAL A 48 -9.56 12.32 4.58
C VAL A 48 -9.47 11.05 5.41
N ARG A 49 -10.04 9.96 4.89
CA ARG A 49 -9.97 8.62 5.48
C ARG A 49 -9.04 7.77 4.64
N THR A 50 -8.09 7.11 5.28
CA THR A 50 -7.08 6.29 4.60
C THR A 50 -7.15 4.85 5.07
N ALA A 51 -6.93 3.92 4.13
CA ALA A 51 -6.82 2.50 4.43
C ALA A 51 -5.62 1.89 3.71
N LEU A 52 -4.88 1.08 4.44
CA LEU A 52 -3.87 0.19 3.87
C LEU A 52 -4.52 -1.15 3.56
N VAL A 53 -4.43 -1.60 2.31
CA VAL A 53 -4.92 -2.91 1.88
C VAL A 53 -3.76 -3.69 1.28
N THR A 54 -3.36 -4.78 1.90
CA THR A 54 -2.19 -5.54 1.48
C THR A 54 -2.45 -7.04 1.50
N ALA A 55 -1.82 -7.77 0.57
CA ALA A 55 -1.81 -9.23 0.58
C ALA A 55 -0.96 -9.83 1.71
N ARG A 56 -0.18 -9.01 2.40
CA ARG A 56 0.60 -9.48 3.55
C ARG A 56 -0.30 -10.00 4.67
N SER A 57 0.19 -11.00 5.38
CA SER A 57 -0.43 -11.53 6.59
C SER A 57 0.66 -11.76 7.64
N ALA A 58 0.29 -12.23 8.82
CA ALA A 58 1.29 -12.58 9.82
C ALA A 58 2.24 -13.67 9.29
N PRO A 59 3.55 -13.58 9.52
CA PRO A 59 4.28 -12.52 10.22
C PRO A 59 4.73 -11.35 9.33
N ALA A 60 4.51 -11.39 8.02
CA ALA A 60 5.01 -10.39 7.08
C ALA A 60 4.37 -8.99 7.23
N HIS A 61 3.20 -8.91 7.87
CA HIS A 61 2.50 -7.64 8.10
C HIS A 61 3.24 -6.69 9.06
N GLU A 62 4.05 -7.22 9.97
CA GLU A 62 4.74 -6.42 11.00
C GLU A 62 5.67 -5.38 10.37
N ARG A 63 6.40 -5.75 9.33
CA ARG A 63 7.31 -4.83 8.64
C ARG A 63 6.57 -3.64 8.03
N ALA A 64 5.40 -3.88 7.43
CA ALA A 64 4.58 -2.81 6.86
C ALA A 64 4.06 -1.85 7.93
N ILE A 65 3.58 -2.37 9.06
CA ILE A 65 3.11 -1.57 10.19
C ILE A 65 4.24 -0.72 10.77
N ARG A 66 5.40 -1.32 11.04
CA ARG A 66 6.57 -0.61 11.58
C ARG A 66 7.08 0.46 10.61
N THR A 67 7.04 0.20 9.31
CA THR A 67 7.42 1.20 8.30
C THR A 67 6.52 2.43 8.35
N LEU A 68 5.20 2.25 8.44
CA LEU A 68 4.26 3.38 8.57
C LEU A 68 4.50 4.17 9.86
N MET A 69 4.75 3.48 10.97
CA MET A 69 5.09 4.14 12.24
C MET A 69 6.39 4.95 12.14
N ASP A 70 7.42 4.40 11.49
CA ASP A 70 8.70 5.07 11.28
C ASP A 70 8.57 6.30 10.38
N TRP A 71 7.68 6.25 9.40
CA TRP A 71 7.35 7.40 8.56
C TRP A 71 6.38 8.40 9.21
N GLN A 72 5.93 8.13 10.42
CA GLN A 72 4.93 8.93 11.13
C GLN A 72 3.62 9.12 10.34
N ILE A 73 3.21 8.06 9.65
CA ILE A 73 1.97 8.03 8.87
C ILE A 73 0.94 7.19 9.62
N GLU A 74 -0.21 7.81 9.93
CA GLU A 74 -1.37 7.14 10.48
C GLU A 74 -2.34 6.77 9.37
N VAL A 75 -2.84 5.55 9.41
CA VAL A 75 -3.96 5.10 8.57
C VAL A 75 -5.15 4.78 9.46
N ASP A 76 -6.34 5.08 8.98
CA ASP A 76 -7.57 4.81 9.75
C ASP A 76 -7.86 3.32 9.84
N GLU A 77 -7.53 2.56 8.79
CA GLU A 77 -7.75 1.12 8.71
C GLU A 77 -6.57 0.42 8.05
N ALA A 78 -6.30 -0.81 8.46
CA ALA A 78 -5.33 -1.67 7.81
C ALA A 78 -5.92 -3.08 7.66
N MET A 79 -5.89 -3.59 6.43
CA MET A 79 -6.44 -4.90 6.08
C MET A 79 -5.35 -5.78 5.51
N PHE A 80 -5.08 -6.89 6.20
CA PHE A 80 -4.07 -7.87 5.83
C PHE A 80 -4.77 -9.11 5.29
N LEU A 81 -4.83 -9.23 3.98
CA LEU A 81 -5.73 -10.16 3.29
C LEU A 81 -5.17 -11.57 3.14
N GLY A 82 -3.86 -11.76 3.29
CA GLY A 82 -3.23 -13.07 3.13
C GLY A 82 -3.46 -13.73 1.76
N GLY A 83 -3.60 -12.91 0.72
CA GLY A 83 -3.86 -13.39 -0.65
C GLY A 83 -5.34 -13.40 -1.06
N LEU A 84 -6.27 -13.02 -0.19
CA LEU A 84 -7.67 -12.84 -0.55
C LEU A 84 -7.83 -11.69 -1.56
N PRO A 85 -8.85 -11.75 -2.45
CA PRO A 85 -9.10 -10.69 -3.43
C PRO A 85 -9.38 -9.34 -2.78
N LYS A 86 -8.71 -8.28 -3.23
CA LYS A 86 -8.92 -6.91 -2.73
C LYS A 86 -10.29 -6.34 -3.09
N ALA A 87 -10.90 -6.78 -4.18
CA ALA A 87 -12.16 -6.26 -4.68
C ALA A 87 -13.30 -6.31 -3.65
N SER A 88 -13.39 -7.37 -2.85
CA SER A 88 -14.41 -7.51 -1.80
C SER A 88 -14.30 -6.43 -0.72
N PHE A 89 -13.06 -6.09 -0.34
CA PHE A 89 -12.78 -5.06 0.65
C PHE A 89 -13.01 -3.66 0.10
N LEU A 90 -12.66 -3.43 -1.17
CA LEU A 90 -12.90 -2.17 -1.85
C LEU A 90 -14.40 -1.86 -1.96
N ARG A 91 -15.23 -2.87 -2.19
CA ARG A 91 -16.69 -2.69 -2.18
C ARG A 91 -17.22 -2.25 -0.82
N ALA A 92 -16.71 -2.85 0.25
CA ALA A 92 -17.15 -2.53 1.62
C ALA A 92 -16.61 -1.17 2.10
N PHE A 93 -15.37 -0.85 1.77
CA PHE A 93 -14.74 0.42 2.13
C PHE A 93 -15.24 1.58 1.27
N ALA A 94 -15.60 1.32 0.00
CA ALA A 94 -16.05 2.28 -0.99
C ALA A 94 -15.11 3.51 -1.13
N PRO A 95 -13.84 3.31 -1.51
CA PRO A 95 -12.88 4.41 -1.60
C PRO A 95 -13.21 5.34 -2.76
N ASP A 96 -12.86 6.62 -2.61
CA ASP A 96 -12.89 7.59 -3.70
C ASP A 96 -11.74 7.39 -4.68
N PHE A 97 -10.60 6.90 -4.18
CA PHE A 97 -9.42 6.51 -4.97
C PHE A 97 -8.77 5.25 -4.42
N PHE A 98 -8.27 4.42 -5.32
CA PHE A 98 -7.48 3.24 -5.01
C PHE A 98 -6.16 3.26 -5.79
N PHE A 99 -5.06 2.95 -5.14
CA PHE A 99 -3.73 2.86 -5.74
C PHE A 99 -3.09 1.53 -5.42
N ASP A 100 -2.50 0.88 -6.42
CA ASP A 100 -1.77 -0.36 -6.25
C ASP A 100 -0.66 -0.47 -7.29
N ASP A 101 0.41 -1.16 -6.97
CA ASP A 101 1.52 -1.43 -7.90
C ASP A 101 1.26 -2.69 -8.74
N HIS A 102 0.24 -3.47 -8.42
CA HIS A 102 -0.09 -4.71 -9.11
C HIS A 102 -1.22 -4.48 -10.14
N PRO A 103 -0.97 -4.68 -11.46
CA PRO A 103 -1.96 -4.40 -12.50
C PRO A 103 -3.29 -5.13 -12.33
N ARG A 104 -3.26 -6.36 -11.82
CA ARG A 104 -4.49 -7.16 -11.59
C ARG A 104 -5.39 -6.54 -10.53
N HIS A 105 -4.79 -5.99 -9.46
CA HIS A 105 -5.56 -5.33 -8.41
C HIS A 105 -6.17 -4.03 -8.91
N VAL A 106 -5.45 -3.27 -9.71
CA VAL A 106 -5.95 -2.06 -10.35
C VAL A 106 -7.11 -2.38 -11.28
N ALA A 107 -6.97 -3.38 -12.15
CA ALA A 107 -8.02 -3.81 -13.06
C ALA A 107 -9.27 -4.30 -12.32
N GLY A 108 -9.10 -5.07 -11.25
CA GLY A 108 -10.21 -5.54 -10.40
C GLY A 108 -10.91 -4.43 -9.64
N ALA A 109 -10.19 -3.37 -9.28
CA ALA A 109 -10.73 -2.22 -8.56
C ALA A 109 -11.44 -1.21 -9.46
N ALA A 110 -11.06 -1.11 -10.73
CA ALA A 110 -11.53 -0.08 -11.67
C ALA A 110 -13.07 -0.06 -11.86
N GLY A 111 -13.74 -1.19 -11.66
CA GLY A 111 -15.20 -1.28 -11.69
C GLY A 111 -15.91 -0.75 -10.43
N HIS A 112 -15.17 -0.45 -9.36
CA HIS A 112 -15.69 -0.07 -8.05
C HIS A 112 -15.23 1.31 -7.59
N ALA A 113 -14.06 1.76 -8.04
CA ALA A 113 -13.50 3.05 -7.69
C ALA A 113 -12.50 3.52 -8.76
N PRO A 114 -12.24 4.83 -8.87
CA PRO A 114 -11.09 5.31 -9.62
C PRO A 114 -9.81 4.63 -9.11
N ALA A 115 -9.05 4.01 -10.00
CA ALA A 115 -7.88 3.24 -9.64
C ALA A 115 -6.64 3.71 -10.41
N GLY A 116 -5.54 3.92 -9.70
CA GLY A 116 -4.26 4.33 -10.23
C GLY A 116 -3.23 3.21 -10.15
N HIS A 117 -2.59 2.88 -11.28
CA HIS A 117 -1.47 1.94 -11.30
C HIS A 117 -0.17 2.68 -11.00
N VAL A 118 0.49 2.28 -9.93
CA VAL A 118 1.80 2.80 -9.56
C VAL A 118 2.87 1.94 -10.23
N VAL A 119 3.51 2.49 -11.25
CA VAL A 119 4.55 1.81 -12.04
C VAL A 119 5.86 1.78 -11.25
N HIS A 120 5.85 1.05 -10.13
CA HIS A 120 7.01 0.85 -9.26
C HIS A 120 6.85 -0.48 -8.51
N GLY A 121 7.95 -0.99 -7.98
CA GLY A 121 7.94 -2.23 -7.20
C GLY A 121 8.32 -3.48 -8.01
N VAL A 122 8.29 -4.63 -7.35
CA VAL A 122 8.84 -5.89 -7.88
C VAL A 122 8.13 -6.43 -9.13
N ASN A 123 6.89 -6.04 -9.35
CA ASN A 123 6.08 -6.47 -10.51
C ASN A 123 6.19 -5.52 -11.71
N ASN A 124 6.87 -4.40 -11.55
CA ASN A 124 7.02 -3.38 -12.56
C ASN A 124 8.52 -3.11 -12.74
N PRO A 125 9.15 -3.55 -13.85
CA PRO A 125 10.53 -3.19 -14.14
C PRO A 125 10.65 -1.67 -14.22
N GLU A 126 11.78 -1.14 -13.77
CA GLU A 126 12.06 0.29 -13.88
C GLU A 126 11.83 0.75 -15.33
N ALA A 127 10.99 1.75 -15.50
CA ALA A 127 10.85 2.40 -16.79
C ALA A 127 12.24 2.96 -17.16
N PRO A 128 12.69 2.80 -18.40
CA PRO A 128 13.95 3.40 -18.84
C PRO A 128 13.90 4.91 -18.58
N PRO A 129 15.03 5.52 -18.19
CA PRO A 129 15.07 6.95 -17.93
C PRO A 129 14.53 7.69 -19.16
N GLN A 130 13.50 8.49 -18.93
CA GLN A 130 12.97 9.34 -20.01
C GLN A 130 14.06 10.36 -20.34
N THR A 131 14.70 10.17 -21.47
CA THR A 131 15.58 11.17 -22.04
C THR A 131 14.70 12.35 -22.46
N LEU A 132 14.83 13.43 -21.73
CA LEU A 132 14.26 14.71 -22.14
C LEU A 132 14.96 15.22 -23.39
#